data_dbbeb1b1fc74168202da774e78f26707
#
_entry.id   dbbeb1b1fc74168202da774e78f26707
#
_cell.length_a   1.000
_cell.length_b   1.000
_cell.length_c   1.000
_cell.angle_alpha   90.00
_cell.angle_beta   90.00
_cell.angle_gamma   90.00
#
_symmetry.space_group_name_H-M   'P 1'
#
loop_
_entity.id
_entity.type
_entity.pdbx_description
1 polymer ?
#
loop_
_entity_poly.entity_id
_entity_poly.type
_entity_poly.pdbx_seq_one_letter_code
_entity_poly.pdbx_strand_id
1 'polypeptide(L)'
;MTDRGRSDATAIFAAAAVGLAGIALAITLAIAFGAFDDSSSNPTAQLGDVPGTTPNSDRAVADASADPAEIVRAAAEAMRAVTSVEFELQRTGAPVFIDQFEAIALDELHGQFTVPSKAQAELTVRINDNLNTRLGAVAIDTEVWISNPVTGNFETLPTGYDLDPSKFFDPENGWRPLLTEMRNVELVGIDDRGGERYHVRGIAPAAQVREITVGLVRDQDVPIELWIHPATSLVTAAELTTVIDAAESNWALALSNYGDSFTIKPPENVTN
;
A
#
# COMPACT_ATOMS: atom_id res chain seq x y z
N MET A 1 6.47 34.92 -50.57
CA MET A 1 5.75 33.77 -51.11
C MET A 1 6.61 32.56 -50.89
N THR A 2 6.39 31.83 -49.81
CA THR A 2 6.69 30.40 -49.70
C THR A 2 6.19 29.92 -48.32
N ASP A 3 5.22 29.14 -48.41
CA ASP A 3 4.54 28.38 -47.38
C ASP A 3 5.52 27.31 -46.83
N ARG A 4 5.89 27.39 -45.54
CA ARG A 4 6.59 26.34 -44.80
C ARG A 4 6.28 26.48 -43.33
N GLY A 5 5.25 25.79 -42.90
CA GLY A 5 4.93 25.80 -41.46
C GLY A 5 3.71 25.00 -41.13
N ARG A 6 3.63 23.76 -41.62
CA ARG A 6 2.52 22.87 -41.23
C ARG A 6 2.86 21.40 -41.50
N SER A 7 3.79 20.82 -40.75
CA SER A 7 4.07 19.39 -40.84
C SER A 7 4.67 18.73 -39.60
N ASP A 8 5.06 19.48 -38.58
CA ASP A 8 5.79 18.83 -37.46
C ASP A 8 4.99 18.56 -36.21
N ALA A 9 3.74 19.01 -36.14
CA ALA A 9 2.87 18.74 -34.98
C ALA A 9 2.16 17.38 -35.04
N THR A 10 2.10 16.71 -36.18
CA THR A 10 1.38 15.44 -36.37
C THR A 10 2.27 14.21 -36.14
N ALA A 11 3.57 14.35 -36.16
CA ALA A 11 4.50 13.22 -36.00
C ALA A 11 4.86 12.90 -34.55
N ILE A 12 4.61 13.84 -33.62
CA ILE A 12 4.88 13.63 -32.19
C ILE A 12 3.74 12.85 -31.50
N PHE A 13 2.53 12.87 -32.07
CA PHE A 13 1.37 12.14 -31.54
C PHE A 13 1.31 10.66 -31.93
N ALA A 14 2.10 10.20 -32.88
CA ALA A 14 2.04 8.82 -33.37
C ALA A 14 2.96 7.83 -32.64
N ALA A 15 3.94 8.29 -31.88
CA ALA A 15 4.89 7.42 -31.19
C ALA A 15 4.52 7.14 -29.72
N ALA A 16 3.57 7.91 -29.14
CA ALA A 16 3.05 7.70 -27.79
C ALA A 16 1.85 6.75 -27.73
N ALA A 17 1.34 6.29 -28.87
CA ALA A 17 0.06 5.59 -28.97
C ALA A 17 0.14 4.06 -28.82
N VAL A 18 1.31 3.46 -28.64
CA VAL A 18 1.45 1.99 -28.63
C VAL A 18 1.60 1.41 -27.22
N GLY A 19 1.83 2.23 -26.20
CA GLY A 19 1.96 1.76 -24.80
C GLY A 19 0.80 2.14 -23.87
N LEU A 20 -0.11 3.02 -24.30
CA LEU A 20 -1.25 3.52 -23.50
C LEU A 20 -2.59 3.35 -24.20
N ALA A 21 -2.67 2.62 -25.30
CA ALA A 21 -3.92 2.48 -26.07
C ALA A 21 -5.06 1.82 -25.27
N GLY A 22 -4.79 1.08 -24.21
CA GLY A 22 -5.81 0.53 -23.30
C GLY A 22 -6.31 1.54 -22.27
N ILE A 23 -5.47 2.42 -21.75
CA ILE A 23 -5.82 3.32 -20.63
C ILE A 23 -6.26 4.71 -21.13
N ALA A 24 -5.64 5.27 -22.16
CA ALA A 24 -5.93 6.62 -22.63
C ALA A 24 -7.18 6.75 -23.49
N LEU A 25 -7.62 5.68 -24.20
CA LEU A 25 -8.82 5.73 -25.05
C LEU A 25 -10.12 5.63 -24.23
N ALA A 26 -10.03 5.19 -22.98
CA ALA A 26 -11.18 4.99 -22.11
C ALA A 26 -11.61 6.25 -21.34
N ILE A 27 -10.76 7.26 -21.23
CA ILE A 27 -11.03 8.49 -20.45
C ILE A 27 -12.06 9.42 -21.13
N THR A 28 -12.26 9.31 -22.42
CA THR A 28 -13.13 10.24 -23.18
C THR A 28 -14.62 9.89 -23.12
N LEU A 29 -15.03 8.74 -22.61
CA LEU A 29 -16.42 8.27 -22.66
C LEU A 29 -17.16 8.20 -21.32
N ALA A 30 -16.52 8.48 -20.19
CA ALA A 30 -17.11 8.26 -18.85
C ALA A 30 -17.92 9.43 -18.27
N ILE A 31 -18.22 10.49 -19.04
CA ILE A 31 -18.98 11.65 -18.53
C ILE A 31 -20.52 11.43 -18.57
N ALA A 32 -21.02 10.31 -19.06
CA ALA A 32 -22.44 10.17 -19.44
C ALA A 32 -23.35 9.35 -18.52
N PHE A 33 -22.91 8.62 -17.52
CA PHE A 33 -23.86 7.85 -16.71
C PHE A 33 -23.55 7.89 -15.21
N GLY A 34 -24.28 8.78 -14.50
CA GLY A 34 -24.47 8.65 -13.05
C GLY A 34 -25.50 7.56 -12.74
N ALA A 35 -25.26 6.83 -11.72
CA ALA A 35 -26.19 6.24 -10.74
C ALA A 35 -25.63 4.93 -10.16
N PHE A 36 -25.31 4.92 -8.89
CA PHE A 36 -25.42 3.71 -8.08
C PHE A 36 -26.06 4.06 -6.74
N ASP A 37 -27.13 3.32 -6.47
CA ASP A 37 -27.98 3.39 -5.31
C ASP A 37 -27.30 2.81 -4.07
N ASP A 38 -27.41 3.54 -2.96
CA ASP A 38 -27.16 3.07 -1.60
C ASP A 38 -28.27 2.12 -1.15
N SER A 39 -27.90 0.94 -0.69
CA SER A 39 -28.79 0.07 0.06
C SER A 39 -28.02 -0.66 1.17
N SER A 40 -27.87 0.00 2.30
CA SER A 40 -27.46 -0.60 3.54
C SER A 40 -28.65 -1.27 4.25
N SER A 41 -28.60 -2.56 4.44
CA SER A 41 -29.47 -3.28 5.36
C SER A 41 -28.65 -3.99 6.43
N ASN A 42 -28.83 -3.52 7.64
CA ASN A 42 -28.23 -4.00 8.88
C ASN A 42 -29.11 -5.12 9.46
N PRO A 43 -28.64 -6.32 9.77
CA PRO A 43 -29.34 -7.26 10.62
C PRO A 43 -28.78 -7.23 12.05
N THR A 44 -29.59 -6.75 12.96
CA THR A 44 -29.40 -6.88 14.41
C THR A 44 -29.50 -8.35 14.82
N ALA A 45 -28.40 -8.94 15.28
CA ALA A 45 -28.42 -10.25 15.93
C ALA A 45 -28.36 -10.08 17.45
N GLN A 46 -29.37 -10.65 18.13
CA GLN A 46 -29.46 -10.71 19.58
C GLN A 46 -28.39 -11.63 20.19
N LEU A 47 -27.70 -11.10 21.19
CA LEU A 47 -26.81 -11.88 22.07
C LEU A 47 -27.63 -12.85 22.95
N GLY A 48 -27.30 -14.13 22.83
CA GLY A 48 -27.64 -15.14 23.81
C GLY A 48 -26.51 -15.25 24.82
N ASP A 49 -26.86 -15.13 26.11
CA ASP A 49 -25.99 -15.35 27.26
C ASP A 49 -25.40 -16.76 27.25
N VAL A 50 -24.07 -16.88 27.28
CA VAL A 50 -23.35 -18.10 27.62
C VAL A 50 -22.52 -17.83 28.88
N PRO A 51 -22.70 -18.62 29.98
CA PRO A 51 -21.97 -18.38 31.22
C PRO A 51 -20.53 -18.89 31.15
N GLY A 52 -19.60 -18.00 31.42
CA GLY A 52 -18.38 -18.25 32.17
C GLY A 52 -17.34 -19.21 31.62
N THR A 53 -16.40 -18.69 30.85
CA THR A 53 -14.99 -19.04 31.05
C THR A 53 -14.21 -17.74 30.85
N THR A 54 -13.74 -17.16 31.92
CA THR A 54 -12.76 -16.05 31.87
C THR A 54 -11.46 -16.60 31.27
N PRO A 55 -11.06 -16.21 30.08
CA PRO A 55 -9.67 -16.36 29.71
C PRO A 55 -8.93 -15.33 30.57
N ASN A 56 -8.04 -15.80 31.42
CA ASN A 56 -7.02 -15.00 32.04
C ASN A 56 -6.11 -14.54 30.89
N SER A 57 -6.53 -13.49 30.20
CA SER A 57 -5.68 -12.79 29.27
C SER A 57 -4.65 -12.09 30.15
N ASP A 58 -3.46 -12.68 30.25
CA ASP A 58 -2.25 -11.93 30.55
C ASP A 58 -2.15 -10.83 29.48
N ARG A 59 -2.84 -9.74 29.76
CA ARG A 59 -2.77 -8.52 28.96
C ARG A 59 -1.36 -8.02 29.12
N ALA A 60 -0.49 -8.31 28.16
CA ALA A 60 0.83 -7.75 28.13
C ALA A 60 0.69 -6.22 28.14
N VAL A 61 1.05 -5.65 29.25
CA VAL A 61 1.07 -4.21 29.46
C VAL A 61 2.37 -3.69 28.85
N ALA A 62 2.29 -2.64 28.07
CA ALA A 62 3.48 -2.01 27.52
C ALA A 62 4.32 -1.42 28.64
N ASP A 63 5.64 -1.66 28.61
CA ASP A 63 6.61 -1.14 29.59
C ASP A 63 7.29 0.13 29.02
N ALA A 64 7.01 1.27 29.62
CA ALA A 64 7.60 2.55 29.21
C ALA A 64 9.11 2.63 29.42
N SER A 65 9.71 1.69 30.14
CA SER A 65 11.16 1.59 30.34
C SER A 65 11.85 0.58 29.42
N ALA A 66 11.10 -0.05 28.50
CA ALA A 66 11.64 -1.04 27.57
C ALA A 66 12.69 -0.42 26.62
N ASP A 67 13.72 -1.19 26.30
CA ASP A 67 14.75 -0.76 25.36
C ASP A 67 14.15 -0.69 23.94
N PRO A 68 14.16 0.49 23.29
CA PRO A 68 13.61 0.64 21.96
C PRO A 68 14.29 -0.25 20.91
N ALA A 69 15.58 -0.54 21.04
CA ALA A 69 16.28 -1.44 20.14
C ALA A 69 15.77 -2.89 20.27
N GLU A 70 15.47 -3.33 21.50
CA GLU A 70 14.87 -4.65 21.74
C GLU A 70 13.45 -4.74 21.22
N ILE A 71 12.64 -3.68 21.37
CA ILE A 71 11.27 -3.62 20.81
C ILE A 71 11.33 -3.78 19.30
N VAL A 72 12.17 -3.03 18.61
CA VAL A 72 12.29 -3.08 17.14
C VAL A 72 12.86 -4.41 16.67
N ARG A 73 13.84 -4.98 17.40
CA ARG A 73 14.39 -6.30 17.10
C ARG A 73 13.32 -7.41 17.21
N ALA A 74 12.51 -7.36 18.26
CA ALA A 74 11.40 -8.31 18.43
C ALA A 74 10.35 -8.14 17.32
N ALA A 75 10.08 -6.90 16.93
CA ALA A 75 9.17 -6.61 15.82
C ALA A 75 9.71 -7.15 14.49
N ALA A 76 11.01 -7.02 14.21
CA ALA A 76 11.62 -7.57 13.01
C ALA A 76 11.41 -9.09 12.88
N GLU A 77 11.59 -9.84 13.98
CA GLU A 77 11.37 -11.29 13.99
C GLU A 77 9.88 -11.64 13.89
N ALA A 78 8.99 -10.87 14.54
CA ALA A 78 7.56 -11.08 14.45
C ALA A 78 7.04 -10.82 13.02
N MET A 79 7.46 -9.73 12.40
CA MET A 79 7.07 -9.39 11.02
C MET A 79 7.60 -10.39 9.99
N ARG A 80 8.78 -10.97 10.22
CA ARG A 80 9.31 -12.05 9.38
C ARG A 80 8.43 -13.30 9.40
N ALA A 81 7.77 -13.56 10.52
CA ALA A 81 6.91 -14.74 10.70
C ALA A 81 5.48 -14.55 10.19
N VAL A 82 5.14 -13.37 9.67
CA VAL A 82 3.80 -13.08 9.15
C VAL A 82 3.47 -13.98 7.96
N THR A 83 2.35 -14.68 8.05
CA THR A 83 1.86 -15.56 6.96
C THR A 83 0.75 -14.91 6.15
N SER A 84 0.03 -13.97 6.75
CA SER A 84 -1.01 -13.18 6.09
C SER A 84 -1.28 -11.91 6.88
N VAL A 85 -1.73 -10.89 6.20
CA VAL A 85 -2.06 -9.59 6.80
C VAL A 85 -2.99 -8.80 5.87
N GLU A 86 -3.84 -8.00 6.45
CA GLU A 86 -4.58 -6.94 5.78
C GLU A 86 -3.87 -5.60 6.00
N PHE A 87 -3.77 -4.80 4.97
CA PHE A 87 -3.07 -3.52 5.01
C PHE A 87 -3.90 -2.40 4.38
N GLU A 88 -3.80 -1.23 4.96
CA GLU A 88 -4.39 0.01 4.47
C GLU A 88 -3.33 1.10 4.46
N LEU A 89 -3.13 1.73 3.32
CA LEU A 89 -2.21 2.84 3.14
C LEU A 89 -2.99 4.08 2.71
N GLN A 90 -2.77 5.18 3.40
CA GLN A 90 -3.25 6.49 3.03
C GLN A 90 -2.07 7.42 2.77
N ARG A 91 -2.17 8.24 1.75
CA ARG A 91 -1.14 9.18 1.39
C ARG A 91 -1.72 10.58 1.18
N THR A 92 -1.00 11.58 1.62
CA THR A 92 -1.35 13.00 1.45
C THR A 92 -0.12 13.83 1.07
N GLY A 93 -0.33 15.05 0.61
CA GLY A 93 0.75 15.95 0.22
C GLY A 93 1.19 15.77 -1.23
N ALA A 94 2.50 15.89 -1.51
CA ALA A 94 3.04 15.80 -2.85
C ALA A 94 2.68 14.48 -3.55
N PRO A 95 2.28 14.49 -4.83
CA PRO A 95 1.87 13.28 -5.53
C PRO A 95 3.03 12.28 -5.64
N VAL A 96 2.69 10.98 -5.54
CA VAL A 96 3.60 9.89 -5.84
C VAL A 96 2.99 9.09 -6.97
N PHE A 97 3.68 9.06 -8.09
CA PHE A 97 3.20 8.44 -9.31
C PHE A 97 3.57 6.96 -9.35
N ILE A 98 2.62 6.13 -9.74
CA ILE A 98 2.82 4.68 -9.92
C ILE A 98 3.13 4.31 -11.36
N ASP A 99 3.16 5.28 -12.26
CA ASP A 99 3.50 5.12 -13.67
C ASP A 99 4.69 6.00 -14.07
N GLN A 100 5.38 5.60 -15.14
CA GLN A 100 6.56 6.31 -15.65
C GLN A 100 6.24 7.65 -16.34
N PHE A 101 4.96 7.96 -16.58
CA PHE A 101 4.52 9.18 -17.25
C PHE A 101 4.03 10.25 -16.27
N GLU A 102 4.10 9.96 -14.96
CA GLU A 102 3.63 10.85 -13.88
C GLU A 102 2.15 11.26 -14.07
N ALA A 103 1.35 10.34 -14.59
CA ALA A 103 -0.05 10.59 -14.88
C ALA A 103 -1.00 9.97 -13.82
N ILE A 104 -0.55 8.96 -13.07
CA ILE A 104 -1.37 8.21 -12.12
C ILE A 104 -0.76 8.35 -10.73
N ALA A 105 -1.32 9.23 -9.91
CA ALA A 105 -0.91 9.43 -8.53
C ALA A 105 -1.65 8.48 -7.59
N LEU A 106 -0.92 7.81 -6.70
CA LEU A 106 -1.50 6.97 -5.64
C LEU A 106 -1.98 7.85 -4.49
N ASP A 107 -3.21 7.68 -4.04
CA ASP A 107 -3.75 8.34 -2.85
C ASP A 107 -4.03 7.34 -1.72
N GLU A 108 -4.63 6.18 -2.02
CA GLU A 108 -4.94 5.14 -1.03
C GLU A 108 -4.69 3.76 -1.61
N LEU A 109 -4.41 2.81 -0.72
CA LEU A 109 -4.27 1.40 -1.06
C LEU A 109 -4.87 0.60 0.10
N HIS A 110 -5.78 -0.32 -0.20
CA HIS A 110 -6.31 -1.30 0.74
C HIS A 110 -6.14 -2.69 0.14
N GLY A 111 -5.61 -3.64 0.93
CA GLY A 111 -5.36 -4.96 0.37
C GLY A 111 -5.05 -6.04 1.40
N GLN A 112 -4.78 -7.20 0.87
CA GLN A 112 -4.49 -8.43 1.62
C GLN A 112 -3.28 -9.11 1.02
N PHE A 113 -2.45 -9.67 1.89
CA PHE A 113 -1.29 -10.48 1.53
C PHE A 113 -1.38 -11.86 2.16
N THR A 114 -0.89 -12.86 1.47
CA THR A 114 -0.65 -14.20 2.01
C THR A 114 0.60 -14.82 1.40
N VAL A 115 1.38 -15.51 2.25
CA VAL A 115 2.60 -16.18 1.79
C VAL A 115 2.32 -17.26 0.73
N PRO A 116 3.28 -17.58 -0.14
CA PRO A 116 4.61 -16.97 -0.20
C PRO A 116 4.63 -15.62 -0.91
N SER A 117 3.73 -15.36 -1.86
CA SER A 117 3.81 -14.22 -2.77
C SER A 117 2.46 -13.91 -3.42
N LYS A 118 1.38 -13.92 -2.64
CA LYS A 118 0.05 -13.57 -3.13
C LYS A 118 -0.43 -12.31 -2.45
N ALA A 119 -0.86 -11.34 -3.26
CA ALA A 119 -1.48 -10.13 -2.77
C ALA A 119 -2.64 -9.72 -3.68
N GLN A 120 -3.64 -9.08 -3.10
CA GLN A 120 -4.67 -8.36 -3.83
C GLN A 120 -4.87 -7.01 -3.17
N ALA A 121 -5.14 -5.99 -3.98
CA ALA A 121 -5.36 -4.65 -3.47
C ALA A 121 -6.33 -3.87 -4.35
N GLU A 122 -7.03 -2.93 -3.73
CA GLU A 122 -7.73 -1.83 -4.39
C GLU A 122 -6.91 -0.55 -4.14
N LEU A 123 -6.61 0.17 -5.21
CA LEU A 123 -5.90 1.43 -5.18
C LEU A 123 -6.88 2.55 -5.52
N THR A 124 -6.96 3.57 -4.69
CA THR A 124 -7.55 4.85 -5.05
C THR A 124 -6.45 5.70 -5.68
N VAL A 125 -6.66 6.09 -6.92
CA VAL A 125 -5.67 6.86 -7.70
C VAL A 125 -6.30 8.10 -8.29
N ARG A 126 -5.45 9.09 -8.55
CA ARG A 126 -5.80 10.32 -9.21
C ARG A 126 -5.08 10.40 -10.56
N ILE A 127 -5.87 10.50 -11.64
CA ILE A 127 -5.36 10.56 -13.01
C ILE A 127 -5.35 12.02 -13.47
N ASN A 128 -4.16 12.51 -13.90
CA ASN A 128 -3.96 13.87 -14.38
C ASN A 128 -4.55 14.94 -13.44
N ASP A 129 -4.45 14.74 -12.13
CA ASP A 129 -4.91 15.62 -11.04
C ASP A 129 -6.43 15.90 -10.99
N ASN A 130 -7.22 15.33 -11.89
CA ASN A 130 -8.64 15.70 -12.03
C ASN A 130 -9.62 14.53 -11.88
N LEU A 131 -9.18 13.31 -12.08
CA LEU A 131 -10.06 12.14 -12.07
C LEU A 131 -9.64 11.15 -10.98
N ASN A 132 -10.45 11.07 -9.91
CA ASN A 132 -10.30 10.01 -8.93
C ASN A 132 -10.96 8.73 -9.43
N THR A 133 -10.25 7.63 -9.37
CA THR A 133 -10.75 6.32 -9.79
C THR A 133 -10.14 5.22 -8.94
N ARG A 134 -10.70 4.00 -9.04
CA ARG A 134 -10.19 2.83 -8.35
C ARG A 134 -9.63 1.84 -9.33
N LEU A 135 -8.50 1.24 -8.95
CA LEU A 135 -7.84 0.17 -9.69
C LEU A 135 -7.74 -1.05 -8.79
N GLY A 136 -8.11 -2.21 -9.31
CA GLY A 136 -7.80 -3.48 -8.67
C GLY A 136 -6.41 -3.94 -9.10
N ALA A 137 -5.62 -4.47 -8.16
CA ALA A 137 -4.36 -5.13 -8.44
C ALA A 137 -4.34 -6.52 -7.81
N VAL A 138 -3.83 -7.50 -8.54
CA VAL A 138 -3.64 -8.86 -8.04
C VAL A 138 -2.22 -9.28 -8.41
N ALA A 139 -1.50 -9.83 -7.44
CA ALA A 139 -0.18 -10.42 -7.65
C ALA A 139 -0.19 -11.87 -7.16
N ILE A 140 0.29 -12.79 -7.97
CA ILE A 140 0.46 -14.19 -7.63
C ILE A 140 1.78 -14.66 -8.22
N ASP A 141 2.72 -14.98 -7.36
CA ASP A 141 4.09 -15.33 -7.71
C ASP A 141 4.77 -14.20 -8.53
N THR A 142 5.00 -14.41 -9.82
CA THR A 142 5.62 -13.42 -10.71
C THR A 142 4.64 -12.70 -11.63
N GLU A 143 3.36 -13.05 -11.56
CA GLU A 143 2.33 -12.46 -12.40
C GLU A 143 1.60 -11.36 -11.64
N VAL A 144 1.50 -10.20 -12.24
CA VAL A 144 0.78 -9.04 -11.69
C VAL A 144 -0.24 -8.56 -12.69
N TRP A 145 -1.46 -8.38 -12.23
CA TRP A 145 -2.58 -7.85 -13.02
C TRP A 145 -3.08 -6.56 -12.39
N ILE A 146 -3.45 -5.62 -13.26
CA ILE A 146 -4.10 -4.37 -12.86
C ILE A 146 -5.41 -4.21 -13.62
N SER A 147 -6.45 -3.73 -12.96
CA SER A 147 -7.71 -3.50 -13.63
C SER A 147 -7.69 -2.20 -14.44
N ASN A 148 -8.31 -2.25 -15.61
CA ASN A 148 -8.58 -1.06 -16.39
C ASN A 148 -9.72 -0.26 -15.72
N PRO A 149 -9.55 1.03 -15.44
CA PRO A 149 -10.52 1.83 -14.69
C PRO A 149 -11.86 2.04 -15.40
N VAL A 150 -11.91 1.77 -16.70
CA VAL A 150 -13.13 1.99 -17.52
C VAL A 150 -13.87 0.69 -17.80
N THR A 151 -13.14 -0.37 -18.15
CA THR A 151 -13.75 -1.64 -18.51
C THR A 151 -13.92 -2.59 -17.33
N GLY A 152 -13.17 -2.37 -16.24
CA GLY A 152 -13.06 -3.29 -15.11
C GLY A 152 -12.31 -4.60 -15.43
N ASN A 153 -11.87 -4.79 -16.67
CA ASN A 153 -11.09 -5.96 -17.05
C ASN A 153 -9.66 -5.82 -16.53
N PHE A 154 -9.06 -6.95 -16.19
CA PHE A 154 -7.65 -7.00 -15.78
C PHE A 154 -6.75 -7.18 -17.00
N GLU A 155 -5.61 -6.54 -16.94
CA GLU A 155 -4.53 -6.65 -17.92
C GLU A 155 -3.26 -7.04 -17.16
N THR A 156 -2.41 -7.87 -17.77
CA THR A 156 -1.10 -8.18 -17.20
C THR A 156 -0.26 -6.91 -17.18
N LEU A 157 0.34 -6.62 -16.04
CA LEU A 157 1.18 -5.43 -15.89
C LEU A 157 2.38 -5.52 -16.84
N PRO A 158 2.59 -4.49 -17.71
CA PRO A 158 3.73 -4.49 -18.62
C PRO A 158 5.07 -4.54 -17.89
N THR A 159 6.08 -5.11 -18.53
CA THR A 159 7.44 -5.13 -18.00
C THR A 159 7.96 -3.70 -17.77
N GLY A 160 8.45 -3.41 -16.58
CA GLY A 160 8.93 -2.07 -16.20
C GLY A 160 8.01 -1.30 -15.25
N TYR A 161 6.83 -1.83 -14.96
CA TYR A 161 6.03 -1.37 -13.83
C TYR A 161 6.40 -2.17 -12.59
N ASP A 162 6.92 -1.50 -11.57
CA ASP A 162 7.33 -2.13 -10.31
C ASP A 162 6.19 -2.15 -9.26
N LEU A 163 4.97 -2.40 -9.68
CA LEU A 163 3.82 -2.45 -8.80
C LEU A 163 3.48 -3.90 -8.42
N ASP A 164 4.32 -4.51 -7.62
CA ASP A 164 4.09 -5.84 -7.04
C ASP A 164 3.79 -5.70 -5.54
N PRO A 165 2.53 -5.71 -5.12
CA PRO A 165 2.17 -5.54 -3.72
C PRO A 165 2.68 -6.67 -2.81
N SER A 166 3.08 -7.83 -3.33
CA SER A 166 3.65 -8.92 -2.53
C SER A 166 5.01 -8.56 -1.95
N LYS A 167 5.78 -7.68 -2.61
CA LYS A 167 7.10 -7.24 -2.14
C LYS A 167 7.06 -6.48 -0.82
N PHE A 168 5.95 -5.83 -0.46
CA PHE A 168 5.82 -5.14 0.83
C PHE A 168 5.99 -6.08 2.02
N PHE A 169 5.61 -7.34 1.86
CA PHE A 169 5.63 -8.33 2.94
C PHE A 169 6.62 -9.48 2.67
N ASP A 170 7.57 -9.28 1.76
CA ASP A 170 8.65 -10.24 1.53
C ASP A 170 9.47 -10.43 2.81
N PRO A 171 9.65 -11.68 3.32
CA PRO A 171 10.33 -11.92 4.60
C PRO A 171 11.79 -11.51 4.62
N GLU A 172 12.46 -11.47 3.46
CA GLU A 172 13.89 -11.18 3.37
C GLU A 172 14.17 -9.73 2.92
N ASN A 173 13.27 -9.11 2.15
CA ASN A 173 13.47 -7.79 1.57
C ASN A 173 12.48 -6.72 2.06
N GLY A 174 11.42 -7.12 2.78
CA GLY A 174 10.39 -6.22 3.27
C GLY A 174 10.67 -5.64 4.67
N TRP A 175 9.79 -5.93 5.62
CA TRP A 175 9.80 -5.34 6.96
C TRP A 175 11.01 -5.70 7.80
N ARG A 176 11.52 -6.93 7.72
CA ARG A 176 12.62 -7.37 8.59
C ARG A 176 13.89 -6.55 8.40
N PRO A 177 14.48 -6.42 7.20
CA PRO A 177 15.67 -5.59 7.02
C PRO A 177 15.37 -4.11 7.31
N LEU A 178 14.19 -3.58 6.99
CA LEU A 178 13.81 -2.22 7.37
C LEU A 178 13.98 -2.00 8.87
N LEU A 179 13.38 -2.85 9.71
CA LEU A 179 13.39 -2.73 11.15
C LEU A 179 14.79 -2.97 11.74
N THR A 180 15.54 -3.94 11.24
CA THR A 180 16.90 -4.24 11.75
C THR A 180 17.93 -3.20 11.39
N GLU A 181 17.74 -2.46 10.32
CA GLU A 181 18.66 -1.42 9.85
C GLU A 181 18.24 0.00 10.23
N MET A 182 17.11 0.14 10.94
CA MET A 182 16.70 1.44 11.49
C MET A 182 17.79 2.03 12.37
N ARG A 183 17.98 3.35 12.23
CA ARG A 183 18.96 4.12 13.00
C ARG A 183 18.26 5.10 13.93
N ASN A 184 18.97 5.49 15.00
CA ASN A 184 18.49 6.47 15.98
C ASN A 184 17.10 6.10 16.54
N VAL A 185 16.95 4.82 16.91
CA VAL A 185 15.68 4.29 17.41
C VAL A 185 15.43 4.83 18.82
N GLU A 186 14.25 5.40 19.03
CA GLU A 186 13.82 5.98 20.30
C GLU A 186 12.40 5.50 20.63
N LEU A 187 12.13 5.18 21.88
CA LEU A 187 10.78 4.98 22.40
C LEU A 187 10.18 6.34 22.72
N VAL A 188 9.20 6.76 21.92
CA VAL A 188 8.46 8.02 22.11
C VAL A 188 7.54 7.91 23.33
N GLY A 189 6.91 6.73 23.50
CA GLY A 189 6.00 6.46 24.61
C GLY A 189 5.12 5.25 24.34
N ILE A 190 4.05 5.19 25.11
CA ILE A 190 2.98 4.22 24.92
C ILE A 190 1.76 4.99 24.43
N ASP A 191 1.21 4.57 23.31
CA ASP A 191 0.07 5.20 22.66
C ASP A 191 -1.15 4.25 22.70
N ASP A 192 -2.35 4.79 22.86
CA ASP A 192 -3.60 4.03 22.82
C ASP A 192 -4.28 4.18 21.45
N ARG A 193 -3.76 3.41 20.47
CA ARG A 193 -4.35 3.28 19.13
C ARG A 193 -5.09 1.93 19.03
N GLY A 194 -6.28 1.85 19.63
CA GLY A 194 -7.03 0.59 19.71
C GLY A 194 -6.43 -0.43 20.68
N GLY A 195 -5.85 0.07 21.79
CA GLY A 195 -5.12 -0.60 22.84
C GLY A 195 -3.66 -0.13 22.91
N GLU A 196 -2.99 -0.45 24.03
CA GLU A 196 -1.61 -0.03 24.26
C GLU A 196 -0.68 -0.49 23.13
N ARG A 197 0.15 0.43 22.64
CA ARG A 197 1.18 0.19 21.61
C ARG A 197 2.46 0.90 22.02
N TYR A 198 3.60 0.27 21.79
CA TYR A 198 4.86 0.99 21.80
C TYR A 198 4.88 1.94 20.60
N HIS A 199 5.04 3.21 20.85
CA HIS A 199 5.30 4.22 19.83
C HIS A 199 6.81 4.44 19.73
N VAL A 200 7.39 3.99 18.63
CA VAL A 200 8.82 4.03 18.36
C VAL A 200 9.08 4.87 17.12
N ARG A 201 10.08 5.73 17.16
CA ARG A 201 10.54 6.46 15.97
C ARG A 201 12.01 6.13 15.65
N GLY A 202 12.38 6.33 14.39
CA GLY A 202 13.74 6.15 13.93
C GLY A 202 13.92 6.64 12.51
N ILE A 203 15.05 6.29 11.90
CA ILE A 203 15.36 6.63 10.52
C ILE A 203 15.50 5.33 9.73
N ALA A 204 14.63 5.13 8.76
CA ALA A 204 14.70 4.05 7.79
C ALA A 204 15.73 4.40 6.71
N PRO A 205 16.71 3.51 6.41
CA PRO A 205 17.70 3.74 5.36
C PRO A 205 17.08 3.76 3.96
N ALA A 206 17.59 4.60 3.07
CA ALA A 206 17.11 4.76 1.71
C ALA A 206 16.94 3.43 0.93
N ALA A 207 17.88 2.50 1.10
CA ALA A 207 17.80 1.19 0.44
C ALA A 207 16.56 0.41 0.88
N GLN A 208 16.25 0.41 2.18
CA GLN A 208 15.10 -0.32 2.73
C GLN A 208 13.78 0.38 2.42
N VAL A 209 13.77 1.72 2.43
CA VAL A 209 12.60 2.50 2.01
C VAL A 209 12.25 2.18 0.55
N ARG A 210 13.24 2.12 -0.33
CA ARG A 210 13.05 1.76 -1.73
C ARG A 210 12.42 0.37 -1.88
N GLU A 211 12.87 -0.61 -1.14
CA GLU A 211 12.34 -1.98 -1.21
C GLU A 211 10.87 -2.04 -0.75
N ILE A 212 10.55 -1.49 0.42
CA ILE A 212 9.18 -1.53 0.96
C ILE A 212 8.19 -0.64 0.20
N THR A 213 8.65 0.38 -0.52
CA THR A 213 7.81 1.23 -1.36
C THR A 213 7.85 0.80 -2.83
N VAL A 214 8.43 -0.35 -3.14
CA VAL A 214 8.54 -0.92 -4.50
C VAL A 214 9.14 0.09 -5.49
N GLY A 215 10.14 0.86 -5.04
CA GLY A 215 10.82 1.87 -5.84
C GLY A 215 10.05 3.19 -6.02
N LEU A 216 8.88 3.36 -5.40
CA LEU A 216 8.15 4.64 -5.44
C LEU A 216 8.89 5.75 -4.70
N VAL A 217 9.59 5.42 -3.61
CA VAL A 217 10.47 6.35 -2.88
C VAL A 217 11.92 5.91 -3.06
N ARG A 218 12.78 6.81 -3.52
CA ARG A 218 14.18 6.50 -3.87
C ARG A 218 15.14 7.47 -3.20
N ASP A 219 16.34 6.97 -2.93
CA ASP A 219 17.54 7.75 -2.61
C ASP A 219 17.40 8.72 -1.41
N GLN A 220 16.50 8.42 -0.46
CA GLN A 220 16.36 9.21 0.76
C GLN A 220 16.21 8.32 1.99
N ASP A 221 16.94 8.67 3.05
CA ASP A 221 16.69 8.20 4.40
C ASP A 221 15.41 8.86 4.91
N VAL A 222 14.52 8.08 5.53
CA VAL A 222 13.18 8.55 5.88
C VAL A 222 12.94 8.43 7.36
N PRO A 223 12.55 9.52 8.06
CA PRO A 223 11.98 9.43 9.41
C PRO A 223 10.73 8.55 9.38
N ILE A 224 10.66 7.57 10.27
CA ILE A 224 9.54 6.65 10.39
C ILE A 224 9.10 6.55 11.85
N GLU A 225 7.81 6.51 12.05
CA GLU A 225 7.17 6.23 13.33
C GLU A 225 6.40 4.91 13.23
N LEU A 226 6.50 4.09 14.27
CA LEU A 226 5.95 2.74 14.31
C LEU A 226 5.12 2.55 15.57
N TRP A 227 3.99 1.87 15.44
CA TRP A 227 3.18 1.40 16.56
C TRP A 227 3.24 -0.13 16.61
N ILE A 228 3.81 -0.65 17.70
CA ILE A 228 4.12 -2.07 17.87
C ILE A 228 3.30 -2.63 19.02
N HIS A 229 2.62 -3.74 18.77
CA HIS A 229 1.80 -4.40 19.78
C HIS A 229 2.68 -5.08 20.84
N PRO A 230 2.51 -4.79 22.15
CA PRO A 230 3.45 -5.24 23.19
C PRO A 230 3.48 -6.77 23.38
N ALA A 231 2.34 -7.46 23.20
CA ALA A 231 2.28 -8.90 23.40
C ALA A 231 2.76 -9.71 22.20
N THR A 232 2.55 -9.22 20.96
CA THR A 232 2.85 -9.97 19.74
C THR A 232 4.08 -9.46 19.01
N SER A 233 4.57 -8.29 19.39
CA SER A 233 5.63 -7.53 18.68
C SER A 233 5.30 -7.22 17.22
N LEU A 234 4.06 -7.39 16.77
CA LEU A 234 3.65 -7.05 15.41
C LEU A 234 3.53 -5.53 15.25
N VAL A 235 4.00 -5.01 14.14
CA VAL A 235 3.74 -3.62 13.73
C VAL A 235 2.27 -3.49 13.39
N THR A 236 1.56 -2.55 13.99
CA THR A 236 0.13 -2.31 13.73
C THR A 236 -0.12 -1.04 12.94
N ALA A 237 0.84 -0.12 12.96
CA ALA A 237 0.81 1.07 12.13
C ALA A 237 2.23 1.58 11.88
N ALA A 238 2.40 2.30 10.77
CA ALA A 238 3.61 3.04 10.44
C ALA A 238 3.24 4.37 9.80
N GLU A 239 3.96 5.43 10.16
CA GLU A 239 3.85 6.73 9.51
C GLU A 239 5.24 7.18 9.05
N LEU A 240 5.31 7.75 7.86
CA LEU A 240 6.56 8.28 7.33
C LEU A 240 6.30 9.50 6.44
N THR A 241 7.30 10.37 6.37
CA THR A 241 7.26 11.55 5.50
C THR A 241 8.42 11.49 4.53
N THR A 242 8.12 11.57 3.24
CA THR A 242 9.09 11.59 2.16
C THR A 242 9.10 12.95 1.47
N VAL A 243 10.17 13.27 0.76
CA VAL A 243 10.27 14.49 -0.03
C VAL A 243 10.28 14.13 -1.52
N ILE A 244 9.29 14.62 -2.25
CA ILE A 244 9.12 14.44 -3.69
C ILE A 244 9.12 15.82 -4.31
N ASP A 245 10.05 16.09 -5.23
CA ASP A 245 10.19 17.39 -5.92
C ASP A 245 10.16 18.61 -4.96
N ALA A 246 10.90 18.49 -3.85
CA ALA A 246 11.01 19.49 -2.78
C ALA A 246 9.70 19.75 -2.00
N ALA A 247 8.70 18.89 -2.12
CA ALA A 247 7.46 18.95 -1.34
C ALA A 247 7.27 17.66 -0.51
N GLU A 248 6.61 17.77 0.63
CA GLU A 248 6.38 16.64 1.52
C GLU A 248 5.24 15.75 1.03
N SER A 249 5.45 14.45 1.10
CA SER A 249 4.45 13.40 0.93
C SER A 249 4.39 12.57 2.21
N ASN A 250 3.21 12.54 2.84
CA ASN A 250 2.98 11.83 4.08
C ASN A 250 2.26 10.51 3.80
N TRP A 251 2.70 9.45 4.45
CA TRP A 251 2.22 8.10 4.30
C TRP A 251 1.80 7.56 5.66
N ALA A 252 0.61 7.03 5.75
CA ALA A 252 0.09 6.35 6.93
C ALA A 252 -0.33 4.93 6.55
N LEU A 253 0.29 3.94 7.15
CA LEU A 253 0.02 2.53 6.95
C LEU A 253 -0.61 1.94 8.21
N ALA A 254 -1.71 1.22 8.07
CA ALA A 254 -2.29 0.38 9.09
C ALA A 254 -2.19 -1.09 8.69
N LEU A 255 -1.88 -1.97 9.66
CA LEU A 255 -1.73 -3.41 9.48
C LEU A 255 -2.63 -4.14 10.49
N SER A 256 -3.44 -5.08 10.00
CA SER A 256 -4.43 -5.78 10.80
C SER A 256 -4.65 -7.22 10.32
N ASN A 257 -5.51 -7.96 10.99
CA ASN A 257 -5.98 -9.29 10.59
C ASN A 257 -4.83 -10.26 10.28
N TYR A 258 -3.76 -10.17 11.08
CA TYR A 258 -2.60 -11.05 10.99
C TYR A 258 -2.97 -12.52 11.22
N GLY A 259 -2.54 -13.39 10.31
CA GLY A 259 -2.80 -14.82 10.38
C GLY A 259 -4.17 -15.25 9.88
N ASP A 260 -5.02 -14.33 9.43
CA ASP A 260 -6.32 -14.65 8.86
C ASP A 260 -6.17 -15.33 7.49
N SER A 261 -7.16 -16.15 7.14
CA SER A 261 -7.15 -16.88 5.87
C SER A 261 -7.75 -16.03 4.76
N PHE A 262 -6.92 -15.56 3.84
CA PHE A 262 -7.37 -14.84 2.63
C PHE A 262 -7.34 -15.76 1.42
N THR A 263 -8.35 -15.61 0.54
CA THR A 263 -8.44 -16.37 -0.71
C THR A 263 -8.12 -15.45 -1.88
N ILE A 264 -6.86 -15.42 -2.30
CA ILE A 264 -6.38 -14.61 -3.41
C ILE A 264 -6.27 -15.50 -4.64
N LYS A 265 -6.99 -15.13 -5.73
CA LYS A 265 -7.09 -15.87 -6.98
C LYS A 265 -6.74 -14.99 -8.17
N PRO A 266 -6.27 -15.58 -9.28
CA PRO A 266 -6.16 -14.84 -10.53
C PRO A 266 -7.50 -14.20 -10.91
N PRO A 267 -7.50 -13.00 -11.49
CA PRO A 267 -8.73 -12.35 -11.92
C PRO A 267 -9.40 -13.14 -13.05
N GLU A 268 -10.75 -13.14 -13.06
CA GLU A 268 -11.52 -13.92 -14.04
C GLU A 268 -11.61 -13.24 -15.42
N ASN A 269 -11.57 -11.89 -15.44
CA ASN A 269 -11.73 -11.08 -16.65
C ASN A 269 -10.39 -10.51 -17.11
N VAL A 270 -9.49 -11.36 -17.57
CA VAL A 270 -8.18 -10.92 -18.10
C VAL A 270 -8.29 -10.72 -19.61
N THR A 271 -7.89 -9.53 -20.08
CA THR A 271 -7.70 -9.22 -21.50
C THR A 271 -6.22 -9.30 -21.85
N ASN A 272 -5.92 -10.02 -22.93
CA ASN A 272 -4.56 -10.14 -23.48
C ASN A 272 -4.29 -9.04 -24.50
#